data_c7ff915e4e3b0fad79aee8809428fa00
#
_entry.id   c7ff915e4e3b0fad79aee8809428fa00
#
_cell.length_a   1.000
_cell.length_b   1.000
_cell.length_c   1.000
_cell.angle_alpha   90.00
_cell.angle_beta   90.00
_cell.angle_gamma   90.00
#
_symmetry.space_group_name_H-M   'P 1'
#
loop_
_entity.id
_entity.type
_entity.pdbx_description
1 polymer ?
#
loop_
_entity_poly.entity_id
_entity_poly.type
_entity_poly.pdbx_seq_one_letter_code
_entity_poly.pdbx_strand_id
1 'polypeptide(L)'
;MAITKTTILITGGAGFIGTNLCEYFLSKGYFVVCFDNFATGHKHNIAEFLVHENFKLIEGDIRNLEQCKNAVIGVDYVLHQAALGSVPRSIKDPITSNEVNVSGFLNMLVASKDAGVQRFVYAASSSTYGDSESLPKVEDKIGKPLSPYAITKYVNELYAEIFSNTYGFETIGLRYFNVFGRRQDPNGAYAAVIPKFVMQLMKHESPVINGDGNFSRDFTYVDNVIQMNELAMLTQNPEAINTVYNTAYGDRTTLNDMVSYLKEYLSEFDSAIAGIDVVHGQNRVGDIPHSLASIDKAKKLLNYNPKYSFQDGLKEAVKWYWNNLK
;
A
#
# COMPACT_ATOMS: atom_id res chain seq x y z
N MET A 1 10.45 -30.69 20.65
CA MET A 1 9.30 -29.84 20.41
C MET A 1 9.48 -29.24 19.03
N ALA A 2 8.54 -29.42 18.11
CA ALA A 2 8.59 -28.73 16.83
C ALA A 2 8.47 -27.22 17.12
N ILE A 3 9.43 -26.44 16.64
CA ILE A 3 9.35 -24.97 16.71
C ILE A 3 8.16 -24.60 15.85
N THR A 4 7.05 -24.17 16.46
CA THR A 4 5.91 -23.66 15.71
C THR A 4 6.35 -22.39 15.01
N LYS A 5 6.30 -22.38 13.66
CA LYS A 5 6.65 -21.20 12.87
C LYS A 5 5.61 -20.11 13.12
N THR A 6 6.06 -18.87 13.29
CA THR A 6 5.17 -17.71 13.38
C THR A 6 4.34 -17.59 12.10
N THR A 7 3.03 -17.50 12.26
CA THR A 7 2.05 -17.45 11.18
C THR A 7 1.55 -16.03 10.95
N ILE A 8 1.66 -15.55 9.72
CA ILE A 8 1.22 -14.21 9.32
C ILE A 8 0.07 -14.34 8.32
N LEU A 9 -1.07 -13.73 8.61
CA LEU A 9 -2.16 -13.58 7.65
C LEU A 9 -1.99 -12.25 6.90
N ILE A 10 -1.93 -12.31 5.57
CA ILE A 10 -1.89 -11.15 4.69
C ILE A 10 -3.20 -11.10 3.90
N THR A 11 -4.10 -10.19 4.26
CA THR A 11 -5.32 -9.97 3.48
C THR A 11 -5.02 -9.11 2.26
N GLY A 12 -5.68 -9.36 1.14
CA GLY A 12 -5.30 -8.71 -0.12
C GLY A 12 -3.92 -9.18 -0.62
N GLY A 13 -3.53 -10.42 -0.26
CA GLY A 13 -2.21 -10.97 -0.52
C GLY A 13 -1.89 -11.23 -1.99
N ALA A 14 -2.89 -11.24 -2.87
CA ALA A 14 -2.72 -11.33 -4.33
C ALA A 14 -2.69 -9.95 -5.02
N GLY A 15 -2.87 -8.86 -4.27
CA GLY A 15 -2.72 -7.49 -4.74
C GLY A 15 -1.26 -7.03 -4.77
N PHE A 16 -1.03 -5.81 -5.24
CA PHE A 16 0.32 -5.22 -5.38
C PHE A 16 1.15 -5.28 -4.08
N ILE A 17 0.71 -4.62 -3.02
CA ILE A 17 1.47 -4.56 -1.76
C ILE A 17 1.47 -5.93 -1.08
N GLY A 18 0.30 -6.60 -1.03
CA GLY A 18 0.14 -7.88 -0.37
C GLY A 18 1.06 -8.97 -0.92
N THR A 19 1.21 -9.05 -2.25
CA THR A 19 2.10 -10.04 -2.87
C THR A 19 3.57 -9.80 -2.51
N ASN A 20 4.00 -8.54 -2.49
CA ASN A 20 5.37 -8.20 -2.08
C ASN A 20 5.63 -8.53 -0.61
N LEU A 21 4.63 -8.37 0.27
CA LEU A 21 4.69 -8.82 1.66
C LEU A 21 4.73 -10.35 1.75
N CYS A 22 3.92 -11.08 0.97
CA CYS A 22 3.97 -12.54 0.92
C CYS A 22 5.37 -13.05 0.56
N GLU A 23 5.94 -12.54 -0.53
CA GLU A 23 7.31 -12.87 -0.96
C GLU A 23 8.35 -12.64 0.13
N TYR A 24 8.30 -11.45 0.74
CA TYR A 24 9.25 -11.06 1.77
C TYR A 24 9.18 -11.97 3.00
N PHE A 25 7.99 -12.19 3.55
CA PHE A 25 7.85 -12.99 4.77
C PHE A 25 8.11 -14.48 4.51
N LEU A 26 7.79 -15.01 3.34
CA LEU A 26 8.21 -16.35 2.92
C LEU A 26 9.73 -16.48 2.89
N SER A 27 10.44 -15.49 2.32
CA SER A 27 11.91 -15.48 2.28
C SER A 27 12.56 -15.42 3.67
N LYS A 28 11.82 -14.91 4.66
CA LYS A 28 12.24 -14.87 6.08
C LYS A 28 11.88 -16.14 6.86
N GLY A 29 11.22 -17.12 6.23
CA GLY A 29 10.86 -18.39 6.83
C GLY A 29 9.57 -18.41 7.64
N TYR A 30 8.77 -17.34 7.61
CA TYR A 30 7.44 -17.31 8.22
C TYR A 30 6.46 -18.25 7.49
N PHE A 31 5.41 -18.67 8.18
CA PHE A 31 4.26 -19.29 7.55
C PHE A 31 3.29 -18.18 7.13
N VAL A 32 3.00 -18.09 5.83
CA VAL A 32 2.20 -17.00 5.25
C VAL A 32 0.85 -17.54 4.79
N VAL A 33 -0.22 -16.98 5.32
CA VAL A 33 -1.59 -17.21 4.85
C VAL A 33 -2.01 -16.00 4.01
N CYS A 34 -2.24 -16.22 2.72
CA CYS A 34 -2.80 -15.23 1.80
C CYS A 34 -4.32 -15.35 1.80
N PHE A 35 -5.05 -14.28 2.15
CA PHE A 35 -6.50 -14.21 2.10
C PHE A 35 -6.92 -13.16 1.08
N ASP A 36 -7.54 -13.59 -0.04
CA ASP A 36 -7.89 -12.71 -1.16
C ASP A 36 -9.11 -13.24 -1.91
N ASN A 37 -9.96 -12.37 -2.43
CA ASN A 37 -11.11 -12.72 -3.28
C ASN A 37 -10.87 -12.45 -4.77
N PHE A 38 -9.65 -12.00 -5.12
CA PHE A 38 -9.21 -11.64 -6.47
C PHE A 38 -10.04 -10.55 -7.17
N ALA A 39 -10.74 -9.70 -6.41
CA ALA A 39 -11.50 -8.58 -6.99
C ALA A 39 -10.60 -7.54 -7.67
N THR A 40 -9.37 -7.36 -7.16
CA THR A 40 -8.35 -6.46 -7.72
C THR A 40 -6.96 -7.09 -7.72
N GLY A 41 -6.75 -8.15 -6.96
CA GLY A 41 -5.57 -8.99 -7.00
C GLY A 41 -5.62 -10.00 -8.15
N HIS A 42 -4.46 -10.56 -8.51
CA HIS A 42 -4.37 -11.50 -9.62
C HIS A 42 -3.74 -12.82 -9.19
N LYS A 43 -4.29 -13.96 -9.64
CA LYS A 43 -3.76 -15.29 -9.31
C LYS A 43 -2.31 -15.47 -9.78
N HIS A 44 -1.92 -14.86 -10.90
CA HIS A 44 -0.57 -14.93 -11.40
C HIS A 44 0.48 -14.29 -10.46
N ASN A 45 0.08 -13.29 -9.64
CA ASN A 45 0.99 -12.66 -8.69
C ASN A 45 1.50 -13.62 -7.62
N ILE A 46 0.69 -14.61 -7.24
CA ILE A 46 1.01 -15.57 -6.17
C ILE A 46 1.28 -16.99 -6.68
N ALA A 47 1.29 -17.19 -8.00
CA ALA A 47 1.39 -18.52 -8.60
C ALA A 47 2.65 -19.28 -8.14
N GLU A 48 3.78 -18.58 -8.04
CA GLU A 48 5.06 -19.16 -7.60
C GLU A 48 5.05 -19.57 -6.11
N PHE A 49 4.18 -18.97 -5.29
CA PHE A 49 4.11 -19.29 -3.86
C PHE A 49 3.24 -20.52 -3.57
N LEU A 50 2.34 -20.91 -4.49
CA LEU A 50 1.40 -22.01 -4.28
C LEU A 50 2.08 -23.37 -4.02
N VAL A 51 3.32 -23.53 -4.47
CA VAL A 51 4.13 -24.75 -4.25
C VAL A 51 5.05 -24.64 -3.04
N HIS A 52 5.06 -23.49 -2.36
CA HIS A 52 5.93 -23.26 -1.21
C HIS A 52 5.33 -23.86 0.06
N GLU A 53 6.09 -24.68 0.78
CA GLU A 53 5.60 -25.42 1.98
C GLU A 53 5.07 -24.53 3.11
N ASN A 54 5.51 -23.27 3.19
CA ASN A 54 5.10 -22.29 4.19
C ASN A 54 4.03 -21.32 3.67
N PHE A 55 3.41 -21.60 2.54
CA PHE A 55 2.38 -20.74 1.97
C PHE A 55 1.02 -21.45 1.94
N LYS A 56 -0.01 -20.73 2.33
CA LYS A 56 -1.40 -21.18 2.23
C LYS A 56 -2.26 -20.09 1.61
N LEU A 57 -2.96 -20.42 0.52
CA LEU A 57 -4.00 -19.56 -0.04
C LEU A 57 -5.36 -19.90 0.58
N ILE A 58 -6.08 -18.88 1.01
CA ILE A 58 -7.52 -18.92 1.34
C ILE A 58 -8.22 -17.95 0.39
N GLU A 59 -8.99 -18.49 -0.55
CA GLU A 59 -9.85 -17.67 -1.41
C GLU A 59 -11.12 -17.30 -0.63
N GLY A 60 -11.36 -16.00 -0.42
CA GLY A 60 -12.50 -15.53 0.33
C GLY A 60 -12.58 -14.01 0.43
N ASP A 61 -13.71 -13.53 0.94
CA ASP A 61 -14.08 -12.12 0.97
C ASP A 61 -14.16 -11.60 2.40
N ILE A 62 -13.47 -10.50 2.70
CA ILE A 62 -13.47 -9.87 4.02
C ILE A 62 -14.85 -9.36 4.44
N ARG A 63 -15.78 -9.17 3.51
CA ARG A 63 -17.18 -8.83 3.82
C ARG A 63 -17.94 -9.99 4.48
N ASN A 64 -17.42 -11.19 4.40
CA ASN A 64 -18.01 -12.38 5.05
C ASN A 64 -17.28 -12.68 6.36
N LEU A 65 -17.94 -12.40 7.48
CA LEU A 65 -17.38 -12.58 8.82
C LEU A 65 -16.91 -14.02 9.11
N GLU A 66 -17.67 -15.03 8.67
CA GLU A 66 -17.30 -16.43 8.91
C GLU A 66 -16.03 -16.82 8.12
N GLN A 67 -15.86 -16.31 6.90
CA GLN A 67 -14.62 -16.49 6.16
C GLN A 67 -13.44 -15.79 6.84
N CYS A 68 -13.66 -14.61 7.40
CA CYS A 68 -12.64 -13.91 8.20
C CYS A 68 -12.24 -14.72 9.44
N LYS A 69 -13.22 -15.24 10.21
CA LYS A 69 -12.95 -16.10 11.36
C LYS A 69 -12.15 -17.35 11.01
N ASN A 70 -12.48 -18.00 9.88
CA ASN A 70 -11.75 -19.16 9.41
C ASN A 70 -10.30 -18.82 8.98
N ALA A 71 -10.10 -17.62 8.38
CA ALA A 71 -8.79 -17.20 7.91
C ALA A 71 -7.80 -16.90 9.05
N VAL A 72 -8.26 -16.47 10.21
CA VAL A 72 -7.42 -16.09 11.37
C VAL A 72 -7.10 -17.26 12.32
N ILE A 73 -7.57 -18.49 12.05
CA ILE A 73 -7.29 -19.65 12.92
C ILE A 73 -5.78 -19.94 12.95
N GLY A 74 -5.18 -19.88 14.15
CA GLY A 74 -3.77 -20.16 14.36
C GLY A 74 -2.82 -19.10 13.80
N VAL A 75 -3.32 -17.88 13.57
CA VAL A 75 -2.54 -16.73 13.09
C VAL A 75 -1.99 -15.92 14.27
N ASP A 76 -0.69 -15.60 14.22
CA ASP A 76 -0.05 -14.75 15.23
C ASP A 76 -0.19 -13.27 14.91
N TYR A 77 -0.04 -12.89 13.63
CA TYR A 77 -0.08 -11.50 13.17
C TYR A 77 -0.95 -11.34 11.92
N VAL A 78 -1.64 -10.22 11.83
CA VAL A 78 -2.40 -9.85 10.63
C VAL A 78 -1.79 -8.60 9.99
N LEU A 79 -1.48 -8.69 8.69
CA LEU A 79 -1.15 -7.56 7.83
C LEU A 79 -2.33 -7.31 6.88
N HIS A 80 -3.19 -6.36 7.24
CA HIS A 80 -4.43 -6.11 6.53
C HIS A 80 -4.24 -5.12 5.38
N GLN A 81 -4.10 -5.66 4.15
CA GLN A 81 -3.94 -4.87 2.93
C GLN A 81 -5.20 -4.86 2.06
N ALA A 82 -6.16 -5.75 2.31
CA ALA A 82 -7.39 -5.86 1.52
C ALA A 82 -8.22 -4.58 1.60
N ALA A 83 -8.42 -3.96 0.45
CA ALA A 83 -9.28 -2.78 0.30
C ALA A 83 -9.54 -2.50 -1.18
N LEU A 84 -10.62 -1.79 -1.47
CA LEU A 84 -10.80 -1.15 -2.77
C LEU A 84 -10.11 0.21 -2.74
N GLY A 85 -8.86 0.25 -3.22
CA GLY A 85 -8.09 1.48 -3.40
C GLY A 85 -8.59 2.28 -4.60
N SER A 86 -8.57 3.60 -4.55
CA SER A 86 -8.85 4.56 -5.62
C SER A 86 -9.98 5.54 -5.25
N VAL A 87 -9.61 6.81 -5.28
CA VAL A 87 -10.55 7.92 -5.09
C VAL A 87 -11.63 7.92 -6.20
N PRO A 88 -11.30 7.86 -7.51
CA PRO A 88 -12.32 7.83 -8.56
C PRO A 88 -13.28 6.65 -8.47
N ARG A 89 -12.80 5.46 -8.09
CA ARG A 89 -13.67 4.29 -7.86
C ARG A 89 -14.68 4.57 -6.76
N SER A 90 -14.23 5.10 -5.64
CA SER A 90 -15.10 5.38 -4.48
C SER A 90 -16.14 6.47 -4.76
N ILE A 91 -15.86 7.40 -5.65
CA ILE A 91 -16.84 8.40 -6.12
C ILE A 91 -17.89 7.75 -7.02
N LYS A 92 -17.47 6.83 -7.89
CA LYS A 92 -18.35 6.12 -8.81
C LYS A 92 -19.23 5.09 -8.09
N ASP A 93 -18.66 4.39 -7.09
CA ASP A 93 -19.33 3.35 -6.31
C ASP A 93 -18.94 3.45 -4.82
N PRO A 94 -19.56 4.38 -4.09
CA PRO A 94 -19.27 4.58 -2.68
C PRO A 94 -19.81 3.44 -1.80
N ILE A 95 -20.89 2.77 -2.20
CA ILE A 95 -21.51 1.69 -1.41
C ILE A 95 -20.56 0.50 -1.34
N THR A 96 -20.14 -0.04 -2.47
CA THR A 96 -19.20 -1.17 -2.49
C THR A 96 -17.86 -0.80 -1.85
N SER A 97 -17.40 0.44 -2.05
CA SER A 97 -16.17 0.94 -1.37
C SER A 97 -16.32 0.92 0.15
N ASN A 98 -17.48 1.32 0.69
CA ASN A 98 -17.76 1.27 2.12
C ASN A 98 -17.90 -0.17 2.63
N GLU A 99 -18.62 -1.05 1.92
CA GLU A 99 -18.77 -2.45 2.31
C GLU A 99 -17.44 -3.16 2.45
N VAL A 100 -16.53 -2.97 1.49
CA VAL A 100 -15.21 -3.60 1.53
C VAL A 100 -14.32 -2.92 2.56
N ASN A 101 -14.18 -1.59 2.48
CA ASN A 101 -13.15 -0.88 3.26
C ASN A 101 -13.54 -0.64 4.71
N VAL A 102 -14.84 -0.56 5.04
CA VAL A 102 -15.31 -0.34 6.41
C VAL A 102 -15.85 -1.62 7.01
N SER A 103 -16.89 -2.22 6.41
CA SER A 103 -17.49 -3.44 6.97
C SER A 103 -16.52 -4.61 6.91
N GLY A 104 -15.78 -4.77 5.80
CA GLY A 104 -14.75 -5.80 5.66
C GLY A 104 -13.59 -5.61 6.64
N PHE A 105 -13.12 -4.38 6.84
CA PHE A 105 -12.12 -4.06 7.85
C PHE A 105 -12.61 -4.43 9.26
N LEU A 106 -13.83 -4.05 9.63
CA LEU A 106 -14.41 -4.34 10.93
C LEU A 106 -14.55 -5.86 11.15
N ASN A 107 -14.98 -6.62 10.14
CA ASN A 107 -15.03 -8.08 10.22
C ASN A 107 -13.66 -8.69 10.53
N MET A 108 -12.61 -8.24 9.83
CA MET A 108 -11.24 -8.71 10.07
C MET A 108 -10.74 -8.32 11.46
N LEU A 109 -11.06 -7.11 11.91
CA LEU A 109 -10.66 -6.63 13.24
C LEU A 109 -11.32 -7.45 14.35
N VAL A 110 -12.64 -7.71 14.23
CA VAL A 110 -13.40 -8.57 15.17
C VAL A 110 -12.84 -9.99 15.15
N ALA A 111 -12.72 -10.60 13.98
CA ALA A 111 -12.21 -11.97 13.85
C ALA A 111 -10.81 -12.14 14.44
N SER A 112 -9.92 -11.17 14.18
CA SER A 112 -8.53 -11.18 14.69
C SER A 112 -8.49 -11.05 16.22
N LYS A 113 -9.26 -10.13 16.80
CA LYS A 113 -9.37 -9.96 18.24
C LYS A 113 -9.93 -11.23 18.90
N ASP A 114 -11.00 -11.82 18.36
CA ASP A 114 -11.64 -13.00 18.93
C ASP A 114 -10.75 -14.26 18.83
N ALA A 115 -9.89 -14.35 17.82
CA ALA A 115 -8.91 -15.42 17.66
C ALA A 115 -7.62 -15.24 18.51
N GLY A 116 -7.46 -14.12 19.21
CA GLY A 116 -6.28 -13.84 20.02
C GLY A 116 -5.03 -13.50 19.20
N VAL A 117 -5.20 -12.93 18.00
CA VAL A 117 -4.09 -12.40 17.19
C VAL A 117 -3.31 -11.38 18.01
N GLN A 118 -1.99 -11.48 18.02
CA GLN A 118 -1.12 -10.62 18.86
C GLN A 118 -1.17 -9.16 18.40
N ARG A 119 -1.10 -8.91 17.08
CA ARG A 119 -1.13 -7.56 16.53
C ARG A 119 -1.76 -7.51 15.14
N PHE A 120 -2.52 -6.44 14.92
CA PHE A 120 -3.18 -6.13 13.65
C PHE A 120 -2.57 -4.87 13.03
N VAL A 121 -1.74 -5.04 12.00
CA VAL A 121 -1.18 -3.93 11.22
C VAL A 121 -2.04 -3.72 9.99
N TYR A 122 -2.44 -2.49 9.70
CA TYR A 122 -3.37 -2.23 8.61
C TYR A 122 -2.93 -1.07 7.70
N ALA A 123 -3.30 -1.19 6.43
CA ALA A 123 -3.12 -0.16 5.43
C ALA A 123 -4.10 1.01 5.67
N ALA A 124 -3.63 2.05 6.34
CA ALA A 124 -4.24 3.37 6.34
C ALA A 124 -3.82 4.14 5.07
N SER A 125 -4.13 5.43 4.97
CA SER A 125 -3.88 6.19 3.74
C SER A 125 -3.53 7.64 4.01
N SER A 126 -2.61 8.20 3.24
CA SER A 126 -2.35 9.65 3.20
C SER A 126 -3.56 10.48 2.76
N SER A 127 -4.57 9.85 2.11
CA SER A 127 -5.83 10.53 1.77
C SER A 127 -6.61 11.03 2.99
N THR A 128 -6.35 10.47 4.19
CA THR A 128 -6.93 10.92 5.47
C THR A 128 -6.56 12.39 5.78
N TYR A 129 -5.43 12.88 5.26
CA TYR A 129 -5.05 14.29 5.46
C TYR A 129 -6.01 15.28 4.78
N GLY A 130 -6.76 14.84 3.78
CA GLY A 130 -7.82 15.63 3.16
C GLY A 130 -7.35 17.00 2.66
N ASP A 131 -8.06 18.06 3.09
CA ASP A 131 -7.79 19.46 2.73
C ASP A 131 -6.72 20.14 3.59
N SER A 132 -6.01 19.42 4.46
CA SER A 132 -4.91 19.99 5.23
C SER A 132 -3.85 20.60 4.32
N GLU A 133 -3.50 21.88 4.50
CA GLU A 133 -2.50 22.58 3.72
C GLU A 133 -1.07 22.45 4.30
N SER A 134 -0.95 21.97 5.56
CA SER A 134 0.36 21.89 6.22
C SER A 134 1.31 20.92 5.52
N LEU A 135 2.58 21.29 5.39
CA LEU A 135 3.68 20.47 4.90
C LEU A 135 4.87 20.62 5.85
N PRO A 136 5.55 19.52 6.20
CA PRO A 136 5.14 18.14 5.92
C PRO A 136 3.85 17.74 6.66
N LYS A 137 3.18 16.68 6.18
CA LYS A 137 2.04 16.07 6.86
C LYS A 137 2.54 15.36 8.11
N VAL A 138 1.94 15.68 9.26
CA VAL A 138 2.21 15.00 10.54
C VAL A 138 0.94 14.29 11.02
N GLU A 139 1.10 13.16 11.70
CA GLU A 139 0.02 12.22 11.99
C GLU A 139 -1.15 12.85 12.78
N ASP A 140 -0.84 13.76 13.69
CA ASP A 140 -1.83 14.37 14.61
C ASP A 140 -2.61 15.54 14.00
N LYS A 141 -2.26 15.95 12.75
CA LYS A 141 -2.89 17.11 12.10
C LYS A 141 -3.52 16.71 10.77
N ILE A 142 -4.77 16.26 10.83
CA ILE A 142 -5.56 15.95 9.65
C ILE A 142 -6.53 17.08 9.31
N GLY A 143 -6.91 17.18 8.04
CA GLY A 143 -7.98 18.03 7.55
C GLY A 143 -9.29 17.24 7.39
N LYS A 144 -10.20 17.75 6.56
CA LYS A 144 -11.43 17.06 6.20
C LYS A 144 -11.20 16.12 5.02
N PRO A 145 -11.57 14.83 5.11
CA PRO A 145 -11.48 13.90 3.98
C PRO A 145 -12.20 14.43 2.74
N LEU A 146 -11.56 14.34 1.58
CA LEU A 146 -12.06 14.89 0.31
C LEU A 146 -12.73 13.85 -0.61
N SER A 147 -12.87 12.60 -0.17
CA SER A 147 -13.49 11.54 -0.98
C SER A 147 -14.09 10.44 -0.10
N PRO A 148 -15.04 9.64 -0.64
CA PRO A 148 -15.54 8.46 0.06
C PRO A 148 -14.41 7.50 0.47
N TYR A 149 -13.39 7.29 -0.38
CA TYR A 149 -12.21 6.49 -0.04
C TYR A 149 -11.48 7.04 1.20
N ALA A 150 -11.24 8.35 1.25
CA ALA A 150 -10.57 8.96 2.38
C ALA A 150 -11.37 8.80 3.68
N ILE A 151 -12.71 8.93 3.60
CA ILE A 151 -13.61 8.66 4.73
C ILE A 151 -13.47 7.22 5.20
N THR A 152 -13.51 6.23 4.28
CA THR A 152 -13.40 4.81 4.67
C THR A 152 -12.08 4.52 5.39
N LYS A 153 -10.98 5.11 4.93
CA LYS A 153 -9.66 4.92 5.56
C LYS A 153 -9.56 5.61 6.92
N TYR A 154 -10.15 6.77 7.08
CA TYR A 154 -10.20 7.44 8.38
C TYR A 154 -11.08 6.69 9.39
N VAL A 155 -12.22 6.16 8.95
CA VAL A 155 -13.09 5.31 9.80
C VAL A 155 -12.33 4.07 10.31
N ASN A 156 -11.45 3.47 9.50
CA ASN A 156 -10.63 2.35 9.95
C ASN A 156 -9.70 2.74 11.12
N GLU A 157 -9.10 3.93 11.07
CA GLU A 157 -8.27 4.43 12.17
C GLU A 157 -9.08 4.61 13.45
N LEU A 158 -10.30 5.16 13.35
CA LEU A 158 -11.21 5.33 14.50
C LEU A 158 -11.63 3.98 15.10
N TYR A 159 -11.99 2.98 14.27
CA TYR A 159 -12.28 1.64 14.77
C TYR A 159 -11.09 1.01 15.46
N ALA A 160 -9.89 1.10 14.86
CA ALA A 160 -8.68 0.55 15.44
C ALA A 160 -8.37 1.15 16.81
N GLU A 161 -8.51 2.48 16.96
CA GLU A 161 -8.35 3.18 18.23
C GLU A 161 -9.36 2.70 19.30
N ILE A 162 -10.64 2.59 18.93
CA ILE A 162 -11.67 2.09 19.86
C ILE A 162 -11.42 0.64 20.25
N PHE A 163 -10.98 -0.23 19.33
CA PHE A 163 -10.64 -1.62 19.65
C PHE A 163 -9.46 -1.72 20.61
N SER A 164 -8.45 -0.88 20.43
CA SER A 164 -7.31 -0.80 21.33
C SER A 164 -7.73 -0.35 22.73
N ASN A 165 -8.51 0.72 22.82
CA ASN A 165 -8.93 1.30 24.10
C ASN A 165 -9.95 0.44 24.85
N THR A 166 -10.86 -0.24 24.12
CA THR A 166 -11.96 -1.01 24.73
C THR A 166 -11.56 -2.45 25.04
N TYR A 167 -10.81 -3.07 24.15
CA TYR A 167 -10.49 -4.50 24.23
C TYR A 167 -9.00 -4.81 24.48
N GLY A 168 -8.13 -3.79 24.54
CA GLY A 168 -6.69 -3.96 24.67
C GLY A 168 -6.04 -4.65 23.45
N PHE A 169 -6.70 -4.60 22.29
CA PHE A 169 -6.22 -5.24 21.08
C PHE A 169 -5.17 -4.37 20.39
N GLU A 170 -3.97 -4.90 20.20
CA GLU A 170 -2.87 -4.14 19.61
C GLU A 170 -3.08 -3.88 18.11
N THR A 171 -3.12 -2.62 17.73
CA THR A 171 -3.28 -2.19 16.33
C THR A 171 -2.22 -1.16 15.94
N ILE A 172 -1.76 -1.19 14.67
CA ILE A 172 -0.90 -0.15 14.11
C ILE A 172 -1.38 0.17 12.70
N GLY A 173 -1.70 1.45 12.45
CA GLY A 173 -2.09 1.94 11.15
C GLY A 173 -0.90 2.52 10.38
N LEU A 174 -0.80 2.22 9.09
CA LEU A 174 0.25 2.70 8.21
C LEU A 174 -0.35 3.57 7.11
N ARG A 175 -0.23 4.90 7.22
CA ARG A 175 -0.68 5.84 6.18
C ARG A 175 0.30 5.83 5.02
N TYR A 176 0.00 5.04 4.00
CA TYR A 176 0.84 4.94 2.80
C TYR A 176 0.77 6.20 1.95
N PHE A 177 1.95 6.64 1.48
CA PHE A 177 2.11 7.75 0.56
C PHE A 177 2.58 7.23 -0.80
N ASN A 178 1.75 7.40 -1.83
CA ASN A 178 2.03 7.15 -3.25
C ASN A 178 2.97 5.95 -3.51
N VAL A 179 2.58 4.77 -3.02
CA VAL A 179 3.39 3.55 -3.13
C VAL A 179 3.53 3.13 -4.59
N PHE A 180 4.74 2.77 -4.99
CA PHE A 180 5.06 2.24 -6.32
C PHE A 180 6.05 1.08 -6.22
N GLY A 181 6.13 0.27 -7.27
CA GLY A 181 7.11 -0.82 -7.33
C GLY A 181 6.64 -2.02 -8.14
N ARG A 182 7.42 -3.09 -8.07
CA ARG A 182 7.16 -4.35 -8.77
C ARG A 182 5.76 -4.90 -8.48
N ARG A 183 5.16 -5.57 -9.47
CA ARG A 183 3.80 -6.17 -9.41
C ARG A 183 2.65 -5.16 -9.30
N GLN A 184 2.92 -3.86 -9.49
CA GLN A 184 1.84 -2.86 -9.58
C GLN A 184 1.23 -2.89 -10.99
N ASP A 185 -0.09 -3.14 -11.06
CA ASP A 185 -0.80 -3.32 -12.34
C ASP A 185 -0.91 -1.99 -13.12
N PRO A 186 -0.37 -1.92 -14.36
CA PRO A 186 -0.49 -0.76 -15.23
C PRO A 186 -1.85 -0.66 -15.93
N ASN A 187 -2.63 -1.75 -16.00
CA ASN A 187 -3.83 -1.87 -16.83
C ASN A 187 -5.14 -1.62 -16.07
N GLY A 188 -5.08 -1.45 -14.76
CA GLY A 188 -6.27 -1.19 -13.95
C GLY A 188 -6.97 0.09 -14.38
N ALA A 189 -8.32 0.13 -14.36
CA ALA A 189 -9.11 1.32 -14.69
C ALA A 189 -8.71 2.59 -13.90
N TYR A 190 -7.98 2.39 -12.81
CA TYR A 190 -7.46 3.41 -11.91
C TYR A 190 -5.98 3.21 -11.64
N ALA A 191 -5.21 2.79 -12.67
CA ALA A 191 -3.78 2.56 -12.55
C ALA A 191 -3.04 3.80 -12.03
N ALA A 192 -2.05 3.57 -11.18
CA ALA A 192 -1.18 4.62 -10.68
C ALA A 192 -0.33 5.22 -11.81
N VAL A 193 0.13 6.45 -11.62
CA VAL A 193 0.82 7.22 -12.67
C VAL A 193 2.11 6.53 -13.15
N ILE A 194 2.92 5.97 -12.25
CA ILE A 194 4.20 5.36 -12.61
C ILE A 194 4.04 4.15 -13.53
N PRO A 195 3.31 3.07 -13.17
CA PRO A 195 3.15 1.92 -14.06
C PRO A 195 2.44 2.29 -15.37
N LYS A 196 1.50 3.24 -15.35
CA LYS A 196 0.85 3.74 -16.56
C LYS A 196 1.85 4.39 -17.52
N PHE A 197 2.71 5.29 -17.02
CA PHE A 197 3.69 5.99 -17.85
C PHE A 197 4.79 5.05 -18.34
N VAL A 198 5.19 4.08 -17.54
CA VAL A 198 6.10 3.01 -17.98
C VAL A 198 5.52 2.29 -19.19
N MET A 199 4.26 1.85 -19.12
CA MET A 199 3.60 1.15 -20.23
C MET A 199 3.47 2.01 -21.49
N GLN A 200 3.16 3.30 -21.34
CA GLN A 200 3.10 4.23 -22.47
C GLN A 200 4.47 4.37 -23.13
N LEU A 201 5.51 4.63 -22.34
CA LEU A 201 6.88 4.76 -22.85
C LEU A 201 7.39 3.48 -23.52
N MET A 202 7.12 2.30 -22.95
CA MET A 202 7.46 1.01 -23.55
C MET A 202 6.75 0.75 -24.89
N LYS A 203 5.60 1.37 -25.11
CA LYS A 203 4.84 1.34 -26.38
C LYS A 203 5.19 2.50 -27.31
N HIS A 204 6.17 3.31 -26.98
CA HIS A 204 6.53 4.54 -27.68
C HIS A 204 5.37 5.55 -27.76
N GLU A 205 4.48 5.54 -26.79
CA GLU A 205 3.38 6.50 -26.65
C GLU A 205 3.80 7.65 -25.73
N SER A 206 3.40 8.89 -26.07
CA SER A 206 3.68 10.07 -25.24
C SER A 206 2.88 10.04 -23.94
N PRO A 207 3.54 10.09 -22.76
CA PRO A 207 2.86 10.24 -21.50
C PRO A 207 2.13 11.58 -21.41
N VAL A 208 0.93 11.58 -20.83
CA VAL A 208 0.15 12.81 -20.61
C VAL A 208 0.17 13.18 -19.13
N ILE A 209 0.86 14.26 -18.79
CA ILE A 209 0.87 14.87 -17.46
C ILE A 209 -0.31 15.82 -17.34
N ASN A 210 -1.09 15.72 -16.26
CA ASN A 210 -2.13 16.70 -15.97
C ASN A 210 -1.50 17.99 -15.40
N GLY A 211 -1.82 19.13 -16.00
CA GLY A 211 -1.26 20.43 -15.65
C GLY A 211 0.18 20.63 -16.15
N ASP A 212 0.92 21.51 -15.48
CA ASP A 212 2.29 21.90 -15.84
C ASP A 212 3.37 20.90 -15.35
N GLY A 213 2.97 19.84 -14.64
CA GLY A 213 3.87 18.84 -14.11
C GLY A 213 4.65 19.25 -12.85
N ASN A 214 4.41 20.42 -12.28
CA ASN A 214 5.08 20.91 -11.07
C ASN A 214 4.47 20.38 -9.76
N PHE A 215 3.32 19.70 -9.84
CA PHE A 215 2.76 19.03 -8.68
C PHE A 215 3.71 17.93 -8.20
N SER A 216 3.94 17.87 -6.90
CA SER A 216 4.91 16.94 -6.32
C SER A 216 4.27 15.95 -5.35
N ARG A 217 4.85 14.75 -5.29
CA ARG A 217 4.41 13.66 -4.42
C ARG A 217 5.60 13.08 -3.67
N ASP A 218 5.33 12.65 -2.44
CA ASP A 218 6.22 11.74 -1.71
C ASP A 218 5.93 10.32 -2.22
N PHE A 219 6.76 9.86 -3.15
CA PHE A 219 6.66 8.53 -3.72
C PHE A 219 7.42 7.53 -2.86
N THR A 220 6.78 6.44 -2.49
CA THR A 220 7.35 5.44 -1.60
C THR A 220 7.55 4.12 -2.33
N TYR A 221 8.79 3.67 -2.44
CA TYR A 221 9.07 2.37 -3.02
C TYR A 221 8.57 1.24 -2.13
N VAL A 222 8.04 0.17 -2.74
CA VAL A 222 7.36 -0.91 -2.03
C VAL A 222 8.21 -1.57 -0.95
N ASP A 223 9.53 -1.66 -1.11
CA ASP A 223 10.40 -2.25 -0.10
C ASP A 223 10.53 -1.39 1.17
N ASN A 224 10.36 -0.08 1.08
CA ASN A 224 10.23 0.78 2.27
C ASN A 224 8.89 0.53 2.99
N VAL A 225 7.83 0.20 2.24
CA VAL A 225 6.53 -0.20 2.82
C VAL A 225 6.62 -1.56 3.50
N ILE A 226 7.33 -2.52 2.90
CA ILE A 226 7.61 -3.84 3.50
C ILE A 226 8.36 -3.66 4.82
N GLN A 227 9.44 -2.87 4.83
CA GLN A 227 10.19 -2.55 6.06
C GLN A 227 9.26 -2.00 7.15
N MET A 228 8.38 -1.08 6.80
CA MET A 228 7.46 -0.47 7.76
C MET A 228 6.45 -1.46 8.33
N ASN A 229 5.93 -2.38 7.50
CA ASN A 229 5.05 -3.46 7.97
C ASN A 229 5.78 -4.42 8.92
N GLU A 230 7.02 -4.80 8.61
CA GLU A 230 7.83 -5.66 9.49
C GLU A 230 8.10 -4.98 10.84
N LEU A 231 8.54 -3.72 10.81
CA LEU A 231 8.81 -2.96 12.05
C LEU A 231 7.55 -2.79 12.90
N ALA A 232 6.42 -2.48 12.29
CA ALA A 232 5.14 -2.35 12.98
C ALA A 232 4.67 -3.69 13.56
N MET A 233 4.85 -4.79 12.83
CA MET A 233 4.46 -6.13 13.27
C MET A 233 5.30 -6.59 14.47
N LEU A 234 6.62 -6.34 14.45
CA LEU A 234 7.57 -6.92 15.39
C LEU A 234 7.97 -6.01 16.56
N THR A 235 7.56 -4.74 16.56
CA THR A 235 7.97 -3.80 17.62
C THR A 235 7.61 -4.31 19.01
N GLN A 236 8.54 -4.15 19.94
CA GLN A 236 8.34 -4.41 21.37
C GLN A 236 8.22 -3.11 22.18
N ASN A 237 8.25 -1.95 21.49
CA ASN A 237 8.10 -0.66 22.14
C ASN A 237 6.61 -0.39 22.41
N PRO A 238 6.17 -0.33 23.70
CA PRO A 238 4.76 -0.09 24.03
C PRO A 238 4.26 1.27 23.59
N GLU A 239 5.13 2.27 23.41
CA GLU A 239 4.76 3.59 22.88
C GLU A 239 4.52 3.57 21.36
N ALA A 240 4.92 2.50 20.67
CA ALA A 240 4.79 2.38 19.24
C ALA A 240 3.49 1.72 18.78
N ILE A 241 2.74 1.08 19.69
CA ILE A 241 1.48 0.39 19.38
C ILE A 241 0.27 1.32 19.53
N ASN A 242 -0.87 0.90 19.01
CA ASN A 242 -2.17 1.60 19.14
C ASN A 242 -2.15 3.03 18.58
N THR A 243 -1.47 3.21 17.46
CA THR A 243 -1.34 4.51 16.81
C THR A 243 -1.15 4.36 15.29
N VAL A 244 -1.09 5.49 14.59
CA VAL A 244 -0.85 5.53 13.14
C VAL A 244 0.51 6.15 12.82
N TYR A 245 1.08 5.75 11.69
CA TYR A 245 2.37 6.25 11.19
C TYR A 245 2.31 6.63 9.72
N ASN A 246 2.97 7.69 9.36
CA ASN A 246 3.29 7.96 7.97
C ASN A 246 4.29 6.92 7.45
N THR A 247 3.94 6.29 6.34
CA THR A 247 4.80 5.35 5.62
C THR A 247 5.16 5.98 4.29
N ALA A 248 6.32 6.61 4.27
CA ALA A 248 6.81 7.46 3.19
C ALA A 248 8.35 7.42 3.15
N TYR A 249 8.93 8.02 2.12
CA TYR A 249 10.37 8.27 2.10
C TYR A 249 10.74 9.55 2.87
N GLY A 250 9.84 10.54 2.86
CA GLY A 250 10.05 11.84 3.50
C GLY A 250 10.73 12.86 2.58
N ASP A 251 10.61 12.66 1.26
CA ASP A 251 11.02 13.60 0.22
C ASP A 251 9.99 13.64 -0.89
N ARG A 252 10.06 14.62 -1.79
CA ARG A 252 9.06 14.79 -2.84
C ARG A 252 9.69 14.98 -4.22
N THR A 253 9.05 14.41 -5.22
CA THR A 253 9.46 14.51 -6.63
C THR A 253 8.32 15.10 -7.44
N THR A 254 8.60 16.00 -8.39
CA THR A 254 7.60 16.52 -9.31
C THR A 254 7.23 15.49 -10.37
N LEU A 255 6.08 15.67 -11.04
CA LEU A 255 5.71 14.77 -12.15
C LEU A 255 6.65 14.92 -13.34
N ASN A 256 7.20 16.13 -13.57
CA ASN A 256 8.21 16.37 -14.60
C ASN A 256 9.50 15.58 -14.31
N ASP A 257 10.03 15.68 -13.08
CA ASP A 257 11.23 14.93 -12.69
C ASP A 257 10.99 13.42 -12.77
N MET A 258 9.82 12.95 -12.31
CA MET A 258 9.45 11.54 -12.38
C MET A 258 9.48 11.01 -13.82
N VAL A 259 8.90 11.74 -14.78
CA VAL A 259 8.92 11.33 -16.19
C VAL A 259 10.33 11.38 -16.76
N SER A 260 11.11 12.39 -16.38
CA SER A 260 12.52 12.50 -16.78
C SER A 260 13.32 11.25 -16.37
N TYR A 261 13.22 10.83 -15.11
CA TYR A 261 13.85 9.61 -14.61
C TYR A 261 13.32 8.34 -15.29
N LEU A 262 12.00 8.26 -15.56
CA LEU A 262 11.45 7.13 -16.28
C LEU A 262 12.04 7.01 -17.69
N LYS A 263 12.15 8.11 -18.42
CA LYS A 263 12.77 8.12 -19.75
C LYS A 263 14.25 7.73 -19.69
N GLU A 264 15.00 8.28 -18.73
CA GLU A 264 16.41 7.95 -18.50
C GLU A 264 16.59 6.44 -18.29
N TYR A 265 15.89 5.87 -17.30
CA TYR A 265 16.09 4.46 -16.93
C TYR A 265 15.53 3.46 -17.97
N LEU A 266 14.41 3.79 -18.62
CA LEU A 266 13.90 2.95 -19.70
C LEU A 266 14.76 3.01 -20.95
N SER A 267 15.47 4.12 -21.19
CA SER A 267 16.40 4.27 -22.32
C SER A 267 17.62 3.36 -22.23
N GLU A 268 17.95 2.85 -21.05
CA GLU A 268 18.96 1.80 -20.87
C GLU A 268 18.56 0.50 -21.59
N PHE A 269 17.27 0.26 -21.79
CA PHE A 269 16.71 -0.93 -22.45
C PHE A 269 16.29 -0.67 -23.90
N ASP A 270 15.82 0.55 -24.18
CA ASP A 270 15.39 1.00 -25.51
C ASP A 270 15.69 2.48 -25.69
N SER A 271 16.76 2.79 -26.43
CA SER A 271 17.26 4.15 -26.62
C SER A 271 16.27 5.11 -27.31
N ALA A 272 15.29 4.58 -28.07
CA ALA A 272 14.27 5.40 -28.72
C ALA A 272 13.35 6.12 -27.70
N ILE A 273 13.22 5.59 -26.49
CA ILE A 273 12.39 6.18 -25.41
C ILE A 273 12.89 7.57 -25.00
N ALA A 274 14.21 7.81 -25.10
CA ALA A 274 14.78 9.13 -24.77
C ALA A 274 14.17 10.27 -25.60
N GLY A 275 13.79 10.00 -26.85
CA GLY A 275 13.22 10.98 -27.79
C GLY A 275 11.71 11.16 -27.69
N ILE A 276 11.01 10.42 -26.84
CA ILE A 276 9.52 10.53 -26.73
C ILE A 276 9.15 11.84 -26.06
N ASP A 277 8.25 12.60 -26.68
CA ASP A 277 7.72 13.83 -26.13
C ASP A 277 6.75 13.56 -24.97
N VAL A 278 6.69 14.50 -24.03
CA VAL A 278 5.73 14.50 -22.92
C VAL A 278 4.64 15.54 -23.23
N VAL A 279 3.39 15.12 -23.12
CA VAL A 279 2.23 16.00 -23.37
C VAL A 279 1.70 16.54 -22.05
N HIS A 280 1.42 17.83 -21.99
CA HIS A 280 0.79 18.48 -20.85
C HIS A 280 -0.70 18.71 -21.13
N GLY A 281 -1.56 18.14 -20.29
CA GLY A 281 -3.02 18.26 -20.36
C GLY A 281 -3.56 19.30 -19.38
N GLN A 282 -4.88 19.33 -19.24
CA GLN A 282 -5.54 20.22 -18.26
C GLN A 282 -5.30 19.72 -16.81
N ASN A 283 -5.33 20.64 -15.85
CA ASN A 283 -5.31 20.30 -14.44
C ASN A 283 -6.51 19.41 -14.09
N ARG A 284 -6.26 18.38 -13.32
CA ARG A 284 -7.31 17.50 -12.81
C ARG A 284 -7.98 18.15 -11.61
N VAL A 285 -9.31 18.27 -11.66
CA VAL A 285 -10.09 18.83 -10.54
C VAL A 285 -9.92 17.96 -9.30
N GLY A 286 -9.57 18.61 -8.18
CA GLY A 286 -9.40 17.94 -6.88
C GLY A 286 -8.01 17.33 -6.63
N ASP A 287 -7.04 17.51 -7.54
CA ASP A 287 -5.67 17.11 -7.28
C ASP A 287 -5.02 18.04 -6.24
N ILE A 288 -4.37 17.44 -5.23
CA ILE A 288 -3.60 18.15 -4.22
C ILE A 288 -2.25 18.57 -4.84
N PRO A 289 -1.85 19.86 -4.79
CA PRO A 289 -0.62 20.30 -5.45
C PRO A 289 0.64 19.60 -4.93
N HIS A 290 0.78 19.48 -3.61
CA HIS A 290 2.00 18.94 -3.01
C HIS A 290 1.68 17.96 -1.88
N SER A 291 2.42 16.86 -1.81
CA SER A 291 2.34 15.87 -0.74
C SER A 291 3.75 15.55 -0.25
N LEU A 292 4.00 15.76 1.03
CA LEU A 292 5.25 15.45 1.73
C LEU A 292 4.88 14.97 3.13
N ALA A 293 5.44 13.86 3.57
CA ALA A 293 5.25 13.31 4.91
C ALA A 293 6.41 13.68 5.84
N SER A 294 6.11 13.99 7.13
CA SER A 294 7.10 13.76 8.18
C SER A 294 7.12 12.27 8.52
N ILE A 295 8.31 11.69 8.59
CA ILE A 295 8.53 10.31 9.04
C ILE A 295 9.22 10.27 10.42
N ASP A 296 9.26 11.38 11.14
CA ASP A 296 9.97 11.51 12.40
C ASP A 296 9.40 10.61 13.50
N LYS A 297 8.06 10.48 13.56
CA LYS A 297 7.37 9.55 14.48
C LYS A 297 7.79 8.11 14.22
N ALA A 298 7.79 7.68 12.97
CA ALA A 298 8.20 6.33 12.58
C ALA A 298 9.69 6.08 12.87
N LYS A 299 10.56 7.05 12.59
CA LYS A 299 11.99 6.97 12.95
C LYS A 299 12.17 6.81 14.45
N LYS A 300 11.50 7.64 15.24
CA LYS A 300 11.65 7.66 16.71
C LYS A 300 11.13 6.40 17.38
N LEU A 301 9.93 5.93 17.01
CA LEU A 301 9.24 4.88 17.76
C LEU A 301 9.41 3.49 17.16
N LEU A 302 9.60 3.37 15.84
CA LEU A 302 9.76 2.12 15.13
C LEU A 302 11.18 1.90 14.56
N ASN A 303 12.11 2.85 14.73
CA ASN A 303 13.43 2.83 14.10
C ASN A 303 13.35 2.73 12.57
N TYR A 304 12.31 3.31 11.96
CA TYR A 304 12.12 3.31 10.52
C TYR A 304 13.23 4.11 9.84
N ASN A 305 13.93 3.48 8.92
CA ASN A 305 14.96 4.10 8.10
C ASN A 305 14.79 3.63 6.66
N PRO A 306 14.01 4.35 5.82
CA PRO A 306 13.73 3.93 4.46
C PRO A 306 15.04 3.86 3.66
N LYS A 307 15.26 2.70 3.02
CA LYS A 307 16.51 2.38 2.34
C LYS A 307 16.55 2.87 0.89
N TYR A 308 15.41 3.00 0.26
CA TYR A 308 15.30 3.35 -1.15
C TYR A 308 14.81 4.77 -1.30
N SER A 309 15.64 5.64 -1.91
CA SER A 309 15.18 6.92 -2.43
C SER A 309 14.17 6.70 -3.56
N PHE A 310 13.53 7.78 -4.04
CA PHE A 310 12.65 7.68 -5.20
C PHE A 310 13.42 7.13 -6.43
N GLN A 311 14.60 7.67 -6.71
CA GLN A 311 15.43 7.27 -7.85
C GLN A 311 15.86 5.80 -7.75
N ASP A 312 16.37 5.36 -6.59
CA ASP A 312 16.79 3.97 -6.39
C ASP A 312 15.62 3.00 -6.58
N GLY A 313 14.48 3.29 -5.94
CA GLY A 313 13.29 2.46 -6.07
C GLY A 313 12.71 2.46 -7.49
N LEU A 314 12.78 3.61 -8.19
CA LEU A 314 12.29 3.72 -9.56
C LEU A 314 13.15 2.89 -10.52
N LYS A 315 14.46 2.90 -10.35
CA LYS A 315 15.38 2.09 -11.15
C LYS A 315 15.10 0.59 -11.00
N GLU A 316 14.89 0.12 -9.76
CA GLU A 316 14.49 -1.27 -9.50
C GLU A 316 13.10 -1.60 -10.09
N ALA A 317 12.13 -0.69 -9.94
CA ALA A 317 10.79 -0.88 -10.49
C ALA A 317 10.80 -0.94 -12.02
N VAL A 318 11.53 -0.04 -12.71
CA VAL A 318 11.66 0.00 -14.16
C VAL A 318 12.27 -1.30 -14.70
N LYS A 319 13.32 -1.82 -14.06
CA LYS A 319 13.92 -3.10 -14.41
C LYS A 319 12.91 -4.25 -14.32
N TRP A 320 12.11 -4.27 -13.27
CA TRP A 320 11.05 -5.27 -13.12
C TRP A 320 9.98 -5.12 -14.20
N TYR A 321 9.46 -3.90 -14.42
CA TYR A 321 8.44 -3.64 -15.42
C TYR A 321 8.88 -4.05 -16.83
N TRP A 322 10.11 -3.67 -17.21
CA TRP A 322 10.68 -4.04 -18.52
C TRP A 322 10.70 -5.54 -18.76
N ASN A 323 11.00 -6.33 -17.75
CA ASN A 323 11.10 -7.78 -17.86
C ASN A 323 9.74 -8.51 -17.76
N ASN A 324 8.73 -7.90 -17.19
CA ASN A 324 7.47 -8.58 -16.83
C ASN A 324 6.21 -8.02 -17.51
N LEU A 325 6.26 -6.83 -18.12
CA LEU A 325 5.10 -6.19 -18.73
C LEU A 325 5.13 -6.14 -20.27
N LYS A 326 6.01 -6.92 -20.89
CA LYS A 326 6.09 -7.04 -22.36
C LYS A 326 4.94 -7.84 -22.93
#